data_ab9230e0d06cc086a56e64d1ec477843
#
_entry.id   ab9230e0d06cc086a56e64d1ec477843
#
_cell.length_a   1.000
_cell.length_b   1.000
_cell.length_c   1.000
_cell.angle_alpha   90.00
_cell.angle_beta   90.00
_cell.angle_gamma   90.00
#
_symmetry.space_group_name_H-M   'P 1'
#
loop_
_entity.id
_entity.type
_entity.pdbx_description
1 polymer ?
#
loop_
_entity_poly.entity_id
_entity_poly.type
_entity_poly.pdbx_seq_one_letter_code
_entity_poly.pdbx_strand_id
1 'polypeptide(L)'
;MNQGRFIKQKIFIFLGILLTFGVCSAEKIVLKAGFILDVNNGSILTKHNIIIEDGKITDISRIVPNDARLIDLSESYILPGLIDMHTHLVGVLEKSYFSSLFQSPHRAMIGGVANAKTTLLAGFTSVRNVGAPDFMDVALRNAIDAGEIPGPRMRVSGPSIGITGGHCDNNYLNHSFEQYSDGVADGPWEIRKKVRNNVKYGVDLIKFCATGGVFSHGTKVGLRQYTLEEMKAIIGEAHDRDRKVAAHAHGTEGIRYAILAGVDSIEHATFLDKETAILARENNVTLAMDIYNTDYTQEHGRKNGVPEANLIKDRETGDSQRNSFKIAVENNVNLVYATDSGVYPHGDNAKQFPIMVEYGMTPIQAIRSATIIAAELLDSSLKIGQIKPGYLADIIAVSKNPLEDITTFETITFVMKDGKIYKQLN
;
A
#
# COMPACT_ATOMS: atom_id res chain seq x y z
N MET A 1 80.53 -22.86 39.86
CA MET A 1 79.76 -23.35 38.69
C MET A 1 78.60 -22.41 38.46
N ASN A 2 78.78 -21.46 37.53
CA ASN A 2 77.81 -20.42 37.24
C ASN A 2 77.11 -20.78 35.90
N GLN A 3 75.80 -21.00 35.92
CA GLN A 3 75.05 -21.11 34.68
C GLN A 3 74.35 -19.80 34.36
N GLY A 4 74.82 -19.12 33.32
CA GLY A 4 74.18 -17.92 32.78
C GLY A 4 72.91 -18.22 32.02
N ARG A 5 71.80 -17.60 32.37
CA ARG A 5 70.55 -17.59 31.61
C ARG A 5 70.57 -16.48 30.54
N PHE A 6 70.57 -16.89 29.28
CA PHE A 6 70.35 -15.98 28.16
C PHE A 6 68.85 -15.70 28.02
N ILE A 7 68.43 -14.44 28.22
CA ILE A 7 67.06 -13.99 27.91
C ILE A 7 67.06 -13.53 26.45
N LYS A 8 66.33 -14.27 25.58
CA LYS A 8 66.07 -13.85 24.22
C LYS A 8 64.88 -12.89 24.20
N GLN A 9 65.15 -11.60 24.00
CA GLN A 9 64.09 -10.60 23.70
C GLN A 9 63.55 -10.90 22.29
N LYS A 10 62.23 -11.22 22.22
CA LYS A 10 61.46 -11.25 20.95
C LYS A 10 60.94 -9.82 20.68
N ILE A 11 61.49 -9.19 19.67
CA ILE A 11 60.97 -7.92 19.12
C ILE A 11 59.70 -8.28 18.31
N PHE A 12 58.53 -7.85 18.81
CA PHE A 12 57.27 -7.88 18.04
C PHE A 12 57.22 -6.62 17.18
N ILE A 13 57.40 -6.72 15.88
CA ILE A 13 57.12 -5.65 14.92
C ILE A 13 55.61 -5.61 14.70
N PHE A 14 54.93 -4.61 15.24
CA PHE A 14 53.52 -4.32 14.98
C PHE A 14 53.43 -3.64 13.60
N LEU A 15 53.09 -4.39 12.56
CA LEU A 15 52.79 -3.84 11.25
C LEU A 15 51.36 -3.24 11.31
N GLY A 16 51.25 -1.92 11.52
CA GLY A 16 49.99 -1.18 11.51
C GLY A 16 49.44 -1.17 10.06
N ILE A 17 48.44 -1.97 9.80
CA ILE A 17 47.67 -1.86 8.56
C ILE A 17 46.79 -0.61 8.72
N LEU A 18 47.15 0.49 8.06
CA LEU A 18 46.28 1.63 7.84
C LEU A 18 45.16 1.18 6.87
N LEU A 19 44.01 0.80 7.41
CA LEU A 19 42.76 0.70 6.67
C LEU A 19 42.35 2.13 6.27
N THR A 20 42.70 2.58 5.09
CA THR A 20 42.05 3.75 4.48
C THR A 20 40.61 3.38 4.15
N PHE A 21 39.70 3.77 5.03
CA PHE A 21 38.28 3.82 4.65
C PHE A 21 38.17 4.88 3.55
N GLY A 22 38.11 4.44 2.31
CA GLY A 22 37.69 5.30 1.21
C GLY A 22 36.27 5.79 1.56
N VAL A 23 36.13 7.09 1.81
CA VAL A 23 34.84 7.74 1.86
C VAL A 23 34.25 7.53 0.46
N CYS A 24 33.39 6.52 0.32
CA CYS A 24 32.55 6.38 -0.87
C CYS A 24 31.64 7.62 -0.87
N SER A 25 32.02 8.65 -1.62
CA SER A 25 31.13 9.79 -1.86
C SER A 25 29.89 9.21 -2.52
N ALA A 26 28.73 9.40 -1.89
CA ALA A 26 27.46 8.97 -2.49
C ALA A 26 27.30 9.60 -3.87
N GLU A 27 26.86 8.81 -4.83
CA GLU A 27 26.63 9.30 -6.20
C GLU A 27 25.53 10.37 -6.15
N LYS A 28 25.88 11.61 -6.51
CA LYS A 28 24.92 12.69 -6.69
C LYS A 28 24.19 12.52 -8.01
N ILE A 29 22.87 12.43 -7.96
CA ILE A 29 22.00 12.32 -9.14
C ILE A 29 21.24 13.62 -9.33
N VAL A 30 21.16 14.09 -10.58
CA VAL A 30 20.34 15.24 -10.96
C VAL A 30 19.31 14.80 -11.99
N LEU A 31 18.03 14.97 -11.66
CA LEU A 31 16.95 14.85 -12.63
C LEU A 31 16.71 16.25 -13.23
N LYS A 32 17.06 16.41 -14.52
CA LYS A 32 16.72 17.61 -15.30
C LYS A 32 15.23 17.52 -15.65
N ALA A 33 14.39 18.21 -14.90
CA ALA A 33 12.94 18.10 -15.04
C ALA A 33 12.39 19.11 -16.06
N GLY A 34 11.45 18.69 -16.89
CA GLY A 34 10.65 19.59 -17.72
C GLY A 34 9.63 20.36 -16.88
N PHE A 35 8.82 19.59 -16.16
CA PHE A 35 7.70 20.09 -15.39
C PHE A 35 7.64 19.33 -14.05
N ILE A 36 7.71 20.02 -12.92
CA ILE A 36 7.54 19.42 -11.59
C ILE A 36 6.18 19.84 -11.06
N LEU A 37 5.32 18.88 -10.78
CA LEU A 37 4.01 19.15 -10.19
C LEU A 37 4.13 19.28 -8.67
N ASP A 38 3.76 20.43 -8.14
CA ASP A 38 3.51 20.59 -6.70
C ASP A 38 2.13 20.02 -6.36
N VAL A 39 2.12 18.85 -5.75
CA VAL A 39 0.88 18.14 -5.40
C VAL A 39 0.08 18.82 -4.28
N ASN A 40 0.65 19.82 -3.57
CA ASN A 40 -0.08 20.56 -2.53
C ASN A 40 -1.12 21.52 -3.13
N ASN A 41 -0.79 22.15 -4.24
CA ASN A 41 -1.61 23.22 -4.82
C ASN A 41 -1.89 23.07 -6.32
N GLY A 42 -1.27 22.08 -7.00
CA GLY A 42 -1.44 21.85 -8.44
C GLY A 42 -0.59 22.78 -9.32
N SER A 43 0.30 23.59 -8.76
CA SER A 43 1.18 24.43 -9.59
C SER A 43 2.29 23.59 -10.24
N ILE A 44 2.75 24.07 -11.41
CA ILE A 44 3.82 23.40 -12.16
C ILE A 44 5.05 24.30 -12.17
N LEU A 45 6.14 23.77 -11.61
CA LEU A 45 7.44 24.41 -11.61
C LEU A 45 8.23 23.95 -12.85
N THR A 46 8.71 24.91 -13.65
CA THR A 46 9.45 24.63 -14.89
C THR A 46 10.92 25.03 -14.79
N LYS A 47 11.77 24.40 -15.62
CA LYS A 47 13.21 24.73 -15.70
C LYS A 47 13.94 24.60 -14.37
N HIS A 48 13.61 23.58 -13.60
CA HIS A 48 14.29 23.23 -12.36
C HIS A 48 14.81 21.78 -12.43
N ASN A 49 15.85 21.53 -11.67
CA ASN A 49 16.45 20.21 -11.50
C ASN A 49 16.18 19.72 -10.08
N ILE A 50 15.99 18.41 -9.93
CA ILE A 50 15.86 17.77 -8.62
C ILE A 50 17.21 17.14 -8.31
N ILE A 51 17.86 17.58 -7.25
CA ILE A 51 19.17 17.10 -6.80
C ILE A 51 18.95 16.05 -5.71
N ILE A 52 19.58 14.89 -5.89
CA ILE A 52 19.40 13.72 -5.05
C ILE A 52 20.76 13.22 -4.57
N GLU A 53 20.89 13.03 -3.26
CA GLU A 53 22.05 12.45 -2.60
C GLU A 53 21.57 11.49 -1.50
N ASP A 54 22.20 10.34 -1.35
CA ASP A 54 21.86 9.34 -0.33
C ASP A 54 20.38 8.94 -0.30
N GLY A 55 19.76 8.84 -1.48
CA GLY A 55 18.35 8.45 -1.61
C GLY A 55 17.35 9.53 -1.24
N LYS A 56 17.79 10.78 -0.97
CA LYS A 56 16.95 11.91 -0.59
C LYS A 56 17.08 13.06 -1.57
N ILE A 57 16.01 13.80 -1.72
CA ILE A 57 16.02 15.09 -2.41
C ILE A 57 16.73 16.09 -1.51
N THR A 58 17.83 16.66 -1.99
CA THR A 58 18.61 17.66 -1.23
C THR A 58 18.28 19.07 -1.66
N ASP A 59 17.96 19.29 -2.96
CA ASP A 59 17.62 20.62 -3.47
C ASP A 59 16.73 20.53 -4.72
N ILE A 60 16.04 21.64 -5.02
CA ILE A 60 15.31 21.89 -6.28
C ILE A 60 15.84 23.20 -6.85
N SER A 61 16.73 23.11 -7.85
CA SER A 61 17.54 24.23 -8.31
C SER A 61 17.55 24.35 -9.82
N ARG A 62 17.83 25.57 -10.31
CA ARG A 62 18.12 25.81 -11.74
C ARG A 62 19.56 25.46 -12.12
N ILE A 63 20.43 25.29 -11.14
CA ILE A 63 21.83 24.99 -11.32
C ILE A 63 22.03 23.49 -11.29
N VAL A 64 22.82 22.96 -12.23
CA VAL A 64 23.28 21.57 -12.26
C VAL A 64 24.68 21.53 -11.64
N PRO A 65 24.91 20.78 -10.56
CA PRO A 65 26.25 20.55 -10.03
C PRO A 65 27.13 19.84 -11.05
N ASN A 66 28.41 20.21 -11.14
CA ASN A 66 29.35 19.69 -12.15
C ASN A 66 29.75 18.19 -11.93
N ASP A 67 29.58 17.68 -10.70
CA ASP A 67 29.99 16.36 -10.24
C ASP A 67 28.84 15.35 -10.16
N ALA A 68 27.71 15.64 -10.79
CA ALA A 68 26.50 14.84 -10.69
C ALA A 68 26.22 14.00 -11.94
N ARG A 69 25.65 12.83 -11.76
CA ARG A 69 25.05 12.05 -12.82
C ARG A 69 23.74 12.70 -13.27
N LEU A 70 23.69 13.18 -14.51
CA LEU A 70 22.51 13.81 -15.08
C LEU A 70 21.59 12.79 -15.74
N ILE A 71 20.30 12.89 -15.42
CA ILE A 71 19.21 12.14 -16.06
C ILE A 71 18.28 13.15 -16.69
N ASP A 72 18.13 13.12 -18.02
CA ASP A 72 17.31 14.06 -18.76
C ASP A 72 15.84 13.58 -18.78
N LEU A 73 14.95 14.35 -18.14
CA LEU A 73 13.49 14.19 -18.11
C LEU A 73 12.84 15.53 -18.52
N SER A 74 13.49 16.32 -19.38
CA SER A 74 13.06 17.68 -19.76
C SER A 74 11.76 17.71 -20.54
N GLU A 75 11.31 16.58 -21.09
CA GLU A 75 10.03 16.47 -21.79
C GLU A 75 8.92 15.83 -20.92
N SER A 76 9.19 15.60 -19.63
CA SER A 76 8.30 14.83 -18.75
C SER A 76 7.74 15.70 -17.62
N TYR A 77 6.57 15.30 -17.15
CA TYR A 77 5.97 15.76 -15.90
C TYR A 77 6.43 14.87 -14.75
N ILE A 78 7.04 15.47 -13.75
CA ILE A 78 7.65 14.82 -12.60
C ILE A 78 6.73 14.94 -11.40
N LEU A 79 6.46 13.83 -10.73
CA LEU A 79 5.61 13.74 -9.55
C LEU A 79 6.28 12.90 -8.46
N PRO A 80 5.82 13.00 -7.21
CA PRO A 80 6.16 12.01 -6.20
C PRO A 80 5.69 10.62 -6.65
N GLY A 81 6.40 9.58 -6.20
CA GLY A 81 5.93 8.21 -6.35
C GLY A 81 4.53 8.01 -5.77
N LEU A 82 3.70 7.25 -6.46
CA LEU A 82 2.32 6.97 -6.06
C LEU A 82 2.27 6.02 -4.87
N ILE A 83 1.20 6.12 -4.09
CA ILE A 83 0.93 5.29 -2.91
C ILE A 83 -0.45 4.65 -3.07
N ASP A 84 -0.50 3.32 -2.96
CA ASP A 84 -1.75 2.55 -2.99
C ASP A 84 -2.04 2.02 -1.58
N MET A 85 -3.17 2.43 -1.01
CA MET A 85 -3.51 2.17 0.38
C MET A 85 -4.32 0.89 0.61
N HIS A 86 -4.60 0.12 -0.46
CA HIS A 86 -5.26 -1.18 -0.36
C HIS A 86 -4.77 -2.12 -1.45
N THR A 87 -3.86 -3.01 -1.09
CA THR A 87 -3.31 -4.01 -2.00
C THR A 87 -3.26 -5.39 -1.35
N HIS A 88 -3.23 -6.44 -2.18
CA HIS A 88 -2.98 -7.82 -1.82
C HIS A 88 -1.86 -8.38 -2.70
N LEU A 89 -0.60 -8.04 -2.38
CA LEU A 89 0.55 -8.41 -3.20
C LEU A 89 0.86 -9.91 -3.18
N VAL A 90 0.57 -10.59 -2.04
CA VAL A 90 0.87 -12.01 -1.91
C VAL A 90 -0.20 -12.84 -2.63
N GLY A 91 0.26 -13.73 -3.49
CA GLY A 91 -0.61 -14.60 -4.28
C GLY A 91 -0.27 -14.60 -5.75
N VAL A 92 -0.99 -15.40 -6.50
CA VAL A 92 -0.91 -15.44 -7.96
C VAL A 92 -2.32 -15.32 -8.51
N LEU A 93 -2.55 -14.31 -9.31
CA LEU A 93 -3.79 -14.19 -10.07
C LEU A 93 -3.77 -15.24 -11.20
N GLU A 94 -4.42 -16.36 -10.97
CA GLU A 94 -4.53 -17.45 -11.94
C GLU A 94 -5.88 -17.42 -12.65
N LYS A 95 -5.99 -18.23 -13.72
CA LYS A 95 -7.21 -18.32 -14.54
C LYS A 95 -8.39 -19.02 -13.85
N SER A 96 -8.27 -19.37 -12.56
CA SER A 96 -9.32 -20.02 -11.78
C SER A 96 -9.44 -19.38 -10.41
N TYR A 97 -10.61 -18.93 -10.06
CA TYR A 97 -10.93 -18.35 -8.76
C TYR A 97 -10.55 -19.26 -7.59
N PHE A 98 -10.71 -20.58 -7.77
CA PHE A 98 -10.37 -21.57 -6.74
C PHE A 98 -8.92 -22.02 -6.75
N SER A 99 -8.07 -21.48 -7.62
CA SER A 99 -6.66 -21.89 -7.71
C SER A 99 -5.91 -21.68 -6.40
N SER A 100 -6.29 -20.66 -5.62
CA SER A 100 -5.72 -20.39 -4.30
C SER A 100 -5.84 -21.56 -3.32
N LEU A 101 -6.89 -22.38 -3.43
CA LEU A 101 -7.07 -23.57 -2.60
C LEU A 101 -6.02 -24.66 -2.87
N PHE A 102 -5.40 -24.64 -4.04
CA PHE A 102 -4.41 -25.63 -4.49
C PHE A 102 -2.98 -25.05 -4.55
N GLN A 103 -2.82 -23.76 -4.32
CA GLN A 103 -1.51 -23.15 -4.29
C GLN A 103 -0.81 -23.43 -2.96
N SER A 104 0.45 -23.83 -3.04
CA SER A 104 1.27 -23.86 -1.83
C SER A 104 1.62 -22.43 -1.37
N PRO A 105 1.83 -22.20 -0.06
CA PRO A 105 2.32 -20.91 0.45
C PRO A 105 3.60 -20.43 -0.25
N HIS A 106 4.49 -21.34 -0.61
CA HIS A 106 5.72 -21.04 -1.35
C HIS A 106 5.42 -20.44 -2.74
N ARG A 107 4.44 -21.00 -3.45
CA ARG A 107 4.05 -20.49 -4.79
C ARG A 107 3.39 -19.10 -4.67
N ALA A 108 2.55 -18.91 -3.66
CA ALA A 108 1.93 -17.61 -3.37
C ALA A 108 2.99 -16.54 -3.07
N MET A 109 4.03 -16.89 -2.30
CA MET A 109 5.13 -15.98 -1.98
C MET A 109 5.95 -15.58 -3.22
N ILE A 110 6.27 -16.54 -4.11
CA ILE A 110 6.94 -16.24 -5.39
C ILE A 110 6.08 -15.31 -6.26
N GLY A 111 4.77 -15.52 -6.27
CA GLY A 111 3.82 -14.60 -6.91
C GLY A 111 3.91 -13.19 -6.33
N GLY A 112 3.97 -13.08 -5.00
CA GLY A 112 4.12 -11.82 -4.30
C GLY A 112 5.37 -11.02 -4.72
N VAL A 113 6.50 -11.70 -4.94
CA VAL A 113 7.73 -11.06 -5.45
C VAL A 113 7.51 -10.46 -6.85
N ALA A 114 6.85 -11.21 -7.75
CA ALA A 114 6.56 -10.72 -9.09
C ALA A 114 5.57 -9.54 -9.06
N ASN A 115 4.53 -9.64 -8.25
CA ASN A 115 3.51 -8.60 -8.06
C ASN A 115 4.11 -7.31 -7.49
N ALA A 116 4.97 -7.42 -6.48
CA ALA A 116 5.68 -6.28 -5.89
C ALA A 116 6.52 -5.53 -6.92
N LYS A 117 7.29 -6.26 -7.75
CA LYS A 117 8.04 -5.65 -8.85
C LYS A 117 7.13 -4.95 -9.86
N THR A 118 6.04 -5.60 -10.25
CA THR A 118 5.07 -5.05 -11.23
C THR A 118 4.42 -3.77 -10.70
N THR A 119 3.98 -3.77 -9.45
CA THR A 119 3.39 -2.61 -8.78
C THR A 119 4.37 -1.43 -8.70
N LEU A 120 5.64 -1.68 -8.34
CA LEU A 120 6.68 -0.66 -8.35
C LEU A 120 6.90 -0.07 -9.75
N LEU A 121 6.97 -0.91 -10.78
CA LEU A 121 7.19 -0.47 -12.17
C LEU A 121 5.98 0.25 -12.76
N ALA A 122 4.79 0.11 -12.16
CA ALA A 122 3.60 0.90 -12.46
C ALA A 122 3.60 2.28 -11.76
N GLY A 123 4.65 2.62 -11.00
CA GLY A 123 4.81 3.93 -10.37
C GLY A 123 4.38 4.00 -8.91
N PHE A 124 3.87 2.90 -8.34
CA PHE A 124 3.50 2.84 -6.93
C PHE A 124 4.73 2.49 -6.09
N THR A 125 5.38 3.52 -5.56
CA THR A 125 6.63 3.38 -4.78
C THR A 125 6.40 2.98 -3.35
N SER A 126 5.17 3.14 -2.85
CA SER A 126 4.73 2.68 -1.52
C SER A 126 3.35 2.05 -1.59
N VAL A 127 3.08 1.07 -0.73
CA VAL A 127 1.76 0.41 -0.63
C VAL A 127 1.41 0.06 0.81
N ARG A 128 0.11 -0.03 1.09
CA ARG A 128 -0.43 -0.68 2.27
C ARG A 128 -1.04 -2.03 1.86
N ASN A 129 -0.46 -3.13 2.34
CA ASN A 129 -0.98 -4.48 2.11
C ASN A 129 -1.89 -4.87 3.26
N VAL A 130 -3.18 -5.11 2.96
CA VAL A 130 -4.22 -5.24 3.99
C VAL A 130 -4.78 -6.66 4.10
N GLY A 131 -3.91 -7.63 4.02
CA GLY A 131 -4.22 -9.05 4.25
C GLY A 131 -3.24 -9.99 3.55
N ALA A 132 -2.67 -10.91 4.30
CA ALA A 132 -1.92 -12.06 3.79
C ALA A 132 -1.90 -13.17 4.82
N PRO A 133 -2.09 -14.45 4.43
CA PRO A 133 -1.94 -15.57 5.33
C PRO A 133 -0.48 -15.75 5.75
N ASP A 134 -0.23 -16.47 6.84
CA ASP A 134 1.11 -16.86 7.30
C ASP A 134 2.14 -15.74 7.41
N PHE A 135 1.71 -14.49 7.57
CA PHE A 135 2.59 -13.31 7.60
C PHE A 135 3.53 -13.19 6.38
N MET A 136 3.10 -13.72 5.23
CA MET A 136 3.88 -13.68 4.00
C MET A 136 4.17 -12.26 3.52
N ASP A 137 3.26 -11.32 3.78
CA ASP A 137 3.47 -9.89 3.48
C ASP A 137 4.56 -9.26 4.37
N VAL A 138 4.70 -9.71 5.63
CA VAL A 138 5.80 -9.32 6.52
C VAL A 138 7.14 -9.79 5.95
N ALA A 139 7.21 -11.04 5.47
CA ALA A 139 8.41 -11.58 4.85
C ALA A 139 8.76 -10.84 3.55
N LEU A 140 7.75 -10.54 2.71
CA LEU A 140 7.91 -9.78 1.47
C LEU A 140 8.44 -8.37 1.74
N ARG A 141 7.85 -7.64 2.70
CA ARG A 141 8.30 -6.32 3.14
C ARG A 141 9.76 -6.37 3.59
N ASN A 142 10.10 -7.31 4.45
CA ASN A 142 11.45 -7.42 5.01
C ASN A 142 12.51 -7.67 3.92
N ALA A 143 12.21 -8.52 2.92
CA ALA A 143 13.10 -8.76 1.79
C ALA A 143 13.26 -7.52 0.88
N ILE A 144 12.19 -6.73 0.69
CA ILE A 144 12.25 -5.47 -0.06
C ILE A 144 13.07 -4.43 0.71
N ASP A 145 12.85 -4.29 2.02
CA ASP A 145 13.56 -3.34 2.88
C ASP A 145 15.06 -3.68 3.01
N ALA A 146 15.41 -4.98 2.99
CA ALA A 146 16.79 -5.46 2.93
C ALA A 146 17.45 -5.25 1.54
N GLY A 147 16.67 -4.86 0.51
CA GLY A 147 17.16 -4.68 -0.86
C GLY A 147 17.41 -5.99 -1.61
N GLU A 148 16.95 -7.11 -1.09
CA GLU A 148 17.12 -8.44 -1.72
C GLU A 148 16.28 -8.59 -2.98
N ILE A 149 15.09 -7.96 -3.00
CA ILE A 149 14.17 -7.98 -4.12
C ILE A 149 13.61 -6.57 -4.41
N PRO A 150 13.28 -6.26 -5.68
CA PRO A 150 12.62 -5.00 -6.02
C PRO A 150 11.15 -5.02 -5.62
N GLY A 151 10.66 -3.92 -5.04
CA GLY A 151 9.27 -3.73 -4.68
C GLY A 151 9.00 -2.34 -4.08
N PRO A 152 7.72 -1.97 -3.88
CA PRO A 152 7.34 -0.75 -3.20
C PRO A 152 7.71 -0.83 -1.71
N ARG A 153 7.82 0.29 -1.03
CA ARG A 153 7.84 0.35 0.43
C ARG A 153 6.49 -0.13 0.95
N MET A 154 6.48 -1.08 1.87
CA MET A 154 5.24 -1.71 2.34
C MET A 154 4.93 -1.37 3.79
N ARG A 155 3.63 -1.18 4.09
CA ARG A 155 3.05 -1.35 5.42
C ARG A 155 2.07 -2.50 5.36
N VAL A 156 2.19 -3.46 6.27
CA VAL A 156 1.58 -4.79 6.16
C VAL A 156 0.76 -5.16 7.39
N SER A 157 -0.36 -5.87 7.19
CA SER A 157 -1.29 -6.24 8.25
C SER A 157 -1.18 -7.70 8.72
N GLY A 158 -0.50 -8.55 7.96
CA GLY A 158 -0.59 -10.00 8.19
C GLY A 158 -2.01 -10.53 7.97
N PRO A 159 -2.42 -11.61 8.66
CA PRO A 159 -3.76 -12.16 8.56
C PRO A 159 -4.85 -11.18 9.00
N SER A 160 -5.84 -10.96 8.13
CA SER A 160 -7.01 -10.14 8.46
C SER A 160 -7.86 -10.82 9.53
N ILE A 161 -8.31 -10.04 10.53
CA ILE A 161 -9.12 -10.56 11.65
C ILE A 161 -10.58 -10.62 11.21
N GLY A 162 -11.24 -11.78 11.44
CA GLY A 162 -12.65 -12.03 11.10
C GLY A 162 -13.34 -12.96 12.08
N ILE A 163 -14.65 -12.96 12.05
CA ILE A 163 -15.46 -13.94 12.82
C ILE A 163 -15.43 -15.31 12.14
N THR A 164 -15.71 -16.36 12.89
CA THR A 164 -16.01 -17.70 12.35
C THR A 164 -17.11 -17.61 11.29
N GLY A 165 -16.86 -18.15 10.10
CA GLY A 165 -17.80 -18.11 8.97
C GLY A 165 -18.00 -16.73 8.34
N GLY A 166 -17.17 -15.74 8.72
CA GLY A 166 -17.21 -14.38 8.18
C GLY A 166 -16.51 -14.21 6.84
N HIS A 167 -16.40 -12.94 6.39
CA HIS A 167 -15.73 -12.60 5.13
C HIS A 167 -14.24 -12.93 5.12
N CYS A 168 -13.58 -12.75 6.26
CA CYS A 168 -12.16 -13.04 6.43
C CYS A 168 -11.87 -14.50 6.85
N ASP A 169 -12.85 -15.39 6.76
CA ASP A 169 -12.68 -16.82 7.02
C ASP A 169 -12.71 -17.64 5.72
N ASN A 170 -12.26 -18.90 5.79
CA ASN A 170 -12.29 -19.83 4.66
C ASN A 170 -13.62 -20.60 4.66
N ASN A 171 -14.58 -20.14 3.86
CA ASN A 171 -15.96 -20.65 3.81
C ASN A 171 -16.23 -21.63 2.65
N TYR A 172 -15.21 -22.01 1.87
CA TYR A 172 -15.42 -22.89 0.69
C TYR A 172 -15.27 -24.37 0.99
N LEU A 173 -14.58 -24.71 2.06
CA LEU A 173 -14.36 -26.10 2.45
C LEU A 173 -15.50 -26.58 3.34
N ASN A 174 -15.89 -27.87 3.19
CA ASN A 174 -16.90 -28.44 4.08
C ASN A 174 -16.32 -28.68 5.49
N HIS A 175 -17.21 -28.81 6.48
CA HIS A 175 -16.86 -28.89 7.89
C HIS A 175 -15.88 -30.02 8.28
N SER A 176 -15.77 -31.06 7.44
CA SER A 176 -14.86 -32.19 7.76
C SER A 176 -13.37 -31.84 7.61
N PHE A 177 -13.04 -30.70 6.95
CA PHE A 177 -11.66 -30.24 6.85
C PHE A 177 -11.20 -29.44 8.07
N GLU A 178 -12.11 -29.01 8.94
CA GLU A 178 -11.80 -28.24 10.17
C GLU A 178 -10.80 -27.08 9.94
N GLN A 179 -10.90 -26.40 8.79
CA GLN A 179 -9.99 -25.32 8.41
C GLN A 179 -10.63 -23.96 8.65
N TYR A 180 -9.87 -23.11 9.29
CA TYR A 180 -10.17 -21.70 9.54
C TYR A 180 -9.05 -20.84 8.98
N SER A 181 -9.35 -19.59 8.62
CA SER A 181 -8.31 -18.62 8.30
C SER A 181 -7.52 -18.23 9.55
N ASP A 182 -6.24 -17.92 9.37
CA ASP A 182 -5.31 -17.55 10.46
C ASP A 182 -5.79 -16.37 11.32
N GLY A 183 -6.66 -15.53 10.77
CA GLY A 183 -7.20 -14.32 11.39
C GLY A 183 -8.47 -14.55 12.22
N VAL A 184 -9.08 -15.74 12.20
CA VAL A 184 -10.36 -15.99 12.90
C VAL A 184 -10.22 -15.80 14.40
N ALA A 185 -11.14 -15.00 14.97
CA ALA A 185 -11.24 -14.75 16.40
C ALA A 185 -12.65 -14.24 16.76
N ASP A 186 -13.31 -14.87 17.71
CA ASP A 186 -14.64 -14.54 18.20
C ASP A 186 -14.58 -14.05 19.65
N GLY A 187 -15.32 -13.00 19.93
CA GLY A 187 -15.38 -12.38 21.25
C GLY A 187 -14.13 -11.55 21.63
N PRO A 188 -14.26 -10.62 22.57
CA PRO A 188 -13.23 -9.62 22.86
C PRO A 188 -11.88 -10.21 23.29
N TRP A 189 -11.86 -11.34 23.96
CA TRP A 189 -10.61 -11.92 24.50
C TRP A 189 -9.79 -12.62 23.44
N GLU A 190 -10.40 -13.40 22.54
CA GLU A 190 -9.70 -14.03 21.43
C GLU A 190 -9.19 -12.98 20.45
N ILE A 191 -10.01 -11.96 20.18
CA ILE A 191 -9.66 -10.80 19.36
C ILE A 191 -8.38 -10.12 19.89
N ARG A 192 -8.35 -9.75 21.18
CA ARG A 192 -7.14 -9.14 21.79
C ARG A 192 -5.91 -10.03 21.66
N LYS A 193 -6.08 -11.34 21.86
CA LYS A 193 -4.99 -12.32 21.66
C LYS A 193 -4.51 -12.33 20.22
N LYS A 194 -5.43 -12.28 19.25
CA LYS A 194 -5.11 -12.26 17.82
C LYS A 194 -4.38 -10.97 17.41
N VAL A 195 -4.83 -9.80 17.84
CA VAL A 195 -4.12 -8.52 17.64
C VAL A 195 -2.70 -8.60 18.16
N ARG A 196 -2.50 -9.08 19.42
CA ARG A 196 -1.16 -9.27 20.01
C ARG A 196 -0.30 -10.23 19.20
N ASN A 197 -0.90 -11.28 18.65
CA ASN A 197 -0.19 -12.24 17.81
C ASN A 197 0.28 -11.58 16.50
N ASN A 198 -0.58 -10.83 15.83
CA ASN A 198 -0.19 -10.11 14.61
C ASN A 198 0.94 -9.11 14.89
N VAL A 199 0.83 -8.32 15.95
CA VAL A 199 1.91 -7.39 16.37
C VAL A 199 3.21 -8.12 16.71
N LYS A 200 3.14 -9.26 17.41
CA LYS A 200 4.31 -10.10 17.72
C LYS A 200 5.08 -10.52 16.45
N TYR A 201 4.38 -10.80 15.37
CA TYR A 201 4.99 -11.21 14.11
C TYR A 201 5.32 -10.04 13.17
N GLY A 202 5.25 -8.81 13.69
CA GLY A 202 5.85 -7.64 13.06
C GLY A 202 4.97 -6.92 12.04
N VAL A 203 3.64 -6.97 12.19
CA VAL A 203 2.73 -6.17 11.34
C VAL A 203 2.83 -4.68 11.67
N ASP A 204 2.56 -3.83 10.69
CA ASP A 204 2.57 -2.37 10.80
C ASP A 204 1.19 -1.80 11.17
N LEU A 205 0.13 -2.54 10.83
CA LEU A 205 -1.27 -2.18 11.10
C LEU A 205 -2.09 -3.43 11.36
N ILE A 206 -3.33 -3.24 11.81
CA ILE A 206 -4.32 -4.31 11.95
C ILE A 206 -5.40 -4.12 10.88
N LYS A 207 -5.78 -5.21 10.20
CA LYS A 207 -6.94 -5.28 9.31
C LYS A 207 -7.98 -6.20 9.91
N PHE A 208 -9.26 -5.79 9.87
CA PHE A 208 -10.36 -6.67 10.22
C PHE A 208 -11.55 -6.55 9.26
N CYS A 209 -12.44 -7.56 9.26
CA CYS A 209 -13.65 -7.59 8.46
C CYS A 209 -14.88 -7.25 9.33
N ALA A 210 -15.35 -5.99 9.22
CA ALA A 210 -16.52 -5.51 9.95
C ALA A 210 -17.84 -6.01 9.35
N THR A 211 -17.87 -6.31 8.06
CA THR A 211 -19.06 -6.78 7.33
C THR A 211 -18.75 -7.94 6.40
N GLY A 212 -19.79 -8.64 5.94
CA GLY A 212 -19.70 -9.55 4.80
C GLY A 212 -19.34 -8.80 3.52
N GLY A 213 -18.62 -9.48 2.61
CA GLY A 213 -18.11 -8.93 1.36
C GLY A 213 -18.56 -9.68 0.10
N VAL A 214 -18.08 -9.22 -1.04
CA VAL A 214 -18.42 -9.76 -2.37
C VAL A 214 -17.81 -11.15 -2.58
N PHE A 215 -16.51 -11.30 -2.30
CA PHE A 215 -15.73 -12.50 -2.61
C PHE A 215 -15.68 -13.54 -1.49
N SER A 216 -16.73 -13.66 -0.68
CA SER A 216 -16.85 -14.71 0.33
C SER A 216 -18.10 -15.57 0.13
N HIS A 217 -17.97 -16.87 0.33
CA HIS A 217 -19.10 -17.80 0.28
C HIS A 217 -19.97 -17.66 1.54
N GLY A 218 -21.30 -17.77 1.38
CA GLY A 218 -22.24 -17.82 2.53
C GLY A 218 -22.46 -16.49 3.26
N THR A 219 -21.72 -15.42 2.95
CA THR A 219 -21.93 -14.11 3.56
C THR A 219 -22.84 -13.21 2.72
N LYS A 220 -23.58 -12.31 3.35
CA LYS A 220 -24.34 -11.24 2.69
C LYS A 220 -23.51 -9.97 2.71
N VAL A 221 -23.33 -9.31 1.53
CA VAL A 221 -22.60 -8.06 1.43
C VAL A 221 -23.18 -7.00 2.35
N GLY A 222 -22.34 -6.37 3.15
CA GLY A 222 -22.72 -5.29 4.06
C GLY A 222 -23.36 -5.73 5.38
N LEU A 223 -23.70 -7.03 5.55
CA LEU A 223 -24.20 -7.50 6.84
C LEU A 223 -23.07 -7.43 7.89
N ARG A 224 -23.33 -6.74 8.99
CA ARG A 224 -22.38 -6.59 10.10
C ARG A 224 -21.97 -7.95 10.67
N GLN A 225 -20.67 -8.13 10.94
CA GLN A 225 -20.10 -9.38 11.46
C GLN A 225 -19.65 -9.26 12.92
N TYR A 226 -19.04 -8.15 13.31
CA TYR A 226 -18.66 -7.91 14.69
C TYR A 226 -19.64 -6.99 15.42
N THR A 227 -19.79 -7.17 16.72
CA THR A 227 -20.47 -6.23 17.61
C THR A 227 -19.62 -4.99 17.83
N LEU A 228 -20.21 -3.91 18.34
CA LEU A 228 -19.46 -2.71 18.71
C LEU A 228 -18.40 -2.98 19.80
N GLU A 229 -18.70 -3.87 20.74
CA GLU A 229 -17.77 -4.28 21.80
C GLU A 229 -16.54 -4.98 21.23
N GLU A 230 -16.73 -5.90 20.29
CA GLU A 230 -15.64 -6.61 19.61
C GLU A 230 -14.79 -5.67 18.76
N MET A 231 -15.41 -4.75 18.00
CA MET A 231 -14.67 -3.74 17.23
C MET A 231 -13.83 -2.84 18.15
N LYS A 232 -14.38 -2.42 19.30
CA LYS A 232 -13.61 -1.68 20.31
C LYS A 232 -12.45 -2.50 20.90
N ALA A 233 -12.62 -3.81 21.03
CA ALA A 233 -11.55 -4.68 21.50
C ALA A 233 -10.41 -4.80 20.46
N ILE A 234 -10.73 -4.88 19.15
CA ILE A 234 -9.73 -4.87 18.08
C ILE A 234 -8.95 -3.55 18.09
N ILE A 235 -9.68 -2.45 18.00
CA ILE A 235 -9.11 -1.12 17.79
C ILE A 235 -8.33 -0.65 19.03
N GLY A 236 -8.90 -0.80 20.23
CA GLY A 236 -8.23 -0.41 21.46
C GLY A 236 -6.93 -1.21 21.68
N GLU A 237 -6.95 -2.54 21.45
CA GLU A 237 -5.77 -3.38 21.59
C GLU A 237 -4.68 -3.04 20.56
N ALA A 238 -5.07 -2.63 19.34
CA ALA A 238 -4.15 -2.20 18.29
C ALA A 238 -3.52 -0.83 18.62
N HIS A 239 -4.34 0.15 19.02
CA HIS A 239 -3.90 1.49 19.38
C HIS A 239 -2.99 1.50 20.60
N ASP A 240 -3.24 0.63 21.61
CA ASP A 240 -2.34 0.43 22.76
C ASP A 240 -0.92 -0.05 22.35
N ARG A 241 -0.73 -0.43 21.09
CA ARG A 241 0.54 -0.90 20.49
C ARG A 241 0.98 -0.06 19.30
N ASP A 242 0.50 1.18 19.21
CA ASP A 242 0.82 2.11 18.12
C ASP A 242 0.57 1.50 16.73
N ARG A 243 -0.53 0.74 16.57
CA ARG A 243 -0.94 0.18 15.27
C ARG A 243 -2.26 0.78 14.84
N LYS A 244 -2.26 1.41 13.66
CA LYS A 244 -3.48 1.85 12.99
C LYS A 244 -4.35 0.65 12.60
N VAL A 245 -5.65 0.89 12.44
CA VAL A 245 -6.63 -0.15 12.12
C VAL A 245 -7.39 0.19 10.85
N ALA A 246 -7.47 -0.77 9.94
CA ALA A 246 -8.23 -0.73 8.70
C ALA A 246 -9.41 -1.70 8.78
N ALA A 247 -10.64 -1.23 8.50
CA ALA A 247 -11.84 -2.05 8.54
C ALA A 247 -12.43 -2.27 7.15
N HIS A 248 -12.48 -3.52 6.67
CA HIS A 248 -13.35 -3.87 5.55
C HIS A 248 -14.79 -3.67 5.96
N ALA A 249 -15.51 -2.77 5.31
CA ALA A 249 -16.92 -2.50 5.63
C ALA A 249 -17.68 -2.00 4.40
N HIS A 250 -18.66 -2.78 3.93
CA HIS A 250 -19.56 -2.37 2.86
C HIS A 250 -20.83 -1.71 3.38
N GLY A 251 -21.46 -2.27 4.41
CA GLY A 251 -22.76 -1.84 4.91
C GLY A 251 -22.71 -0.65 5.86
N THR A 252 -23.67 0.26 5.76
CA THR A 252 -23.79 1.48 6.56
C THR A 252 -23.67 1.23 8.06
N GLU A 253 -24.33 0.20 8.60
CA GLU A 253 -24.27 -0.13 10.04
C GLU A 253 -22.84 -0.54 10.45
N GLY A 254 -22.18 -1.40 9.66
CA GLY A 254 -20.80 -1.83 9.93
C GLY A 254 -19.82 -0.67 9.86
N ILE A 255 -19.97 0.23 8.87
CA ILE A 255 -19.18 1.46 8.74
C ILE A 255 -19.36 2.34 9.98
N ARG A 256 -20.60 2.61 10.39
CA ARG A 256 -20.90 3.42 11.58
C ARG A 256 -20.30 2.83 12.86
N TYR A 257 -20.40 1.51 13.05
CA TYR A 257 -19.86 0.84 14.24
C TYR A 257 -18.34 0.89 14.27
N ALA A 258 -17.69 0.70 13.13
CA ALA A 258 -16.23 0.83 13.03
C ALA A 258 -15.77 2.27 13.36
N ILE A 259 -16.47 3.29 12.84
CA ILE A 259 -16.21 4.70 13.17
C ILE A 259 -16.38 4.96 14.67
N LEU A 260 -17.50 4.53 15.25
CA LEU A 260 -17.80 4.70 16.69
C LEU A 260 -16.85 3.90 17.61
N ALA A 261 -16.20 2.88 17.06
CA ALA A 261 -15.17 2.13 17.75
C ALA A 261 -13.78 2.79 17.67
N GLY A 262 -13.59 3.82 16.80
CA GLY A 262 -12.37 4.60 16.68
C GLY A 262 -11.40 4.11 15.60
N VAL A 263 -11.91 3.50 14.52
CA VAL A 263 -11.08 3.01 13.38
C VAL A 263 -10.36 4.15 12.67
N ASP A 264 -9.18 3.89 12.11
CA ASP A 264 -8.40 4.88 11.35
C ASP A 264 -8.82 4.95 9.88
N SER A 265 -9.17 3.80 9.27
CA SER A 265 -9.68 3.79 7.89
C SER A 265 -10.78 2.74 7.67
N ILE A 266 -11.68 3.08 6.74
CA ILE A 266 -12.71 2.19 6.20
C ILE A 266 -12.37 1.85 4.77
N GLU A 267 -12.32 0.57 4.47
CA GLU A 267 -12.10 0.03 3.13
C GLU A 267 -13.45 -0.21 2.44
N HIS A 268 -13.53 0.06 1.14
CA HIS A 268 -14.70 -0.08 0.25
C HIS A 268 -15.84 0.92 0.50
N ALA A 269 -16.38 1.01 1.68
CA ALA A 269 -17.49 1.90 2.08
C ALA A 269 -18.69 1.90 1.10
N THR A 270 -19.07 0.74 0.57
CA THR A 270 -19.97 0.57 -0.60
C THR A 270 -21.38 1.15 -0.41
N PHE A 271 -21.95 1.06 0.79
CA PHE A 271 -23.29 1.60 1.11
C PHE A 271 -23.20 2.77 2.08
N LEU A 272 -22.27 3.70 1.80
CA LEU A 272 -22.11 4.92 2.59
C LEU A 272 -23.28 5.86 2.34
N ASP A 273 -23.99 6.27 3.39
CA ASP A 273 -24.95 7.36 3.35
C ASP A 273 -24.32 8.70 3.78
N LYS A 274 -25.04 9.78 3.55
CA LYS A 274 -24.57 11.13 3.87
C LYS A 274 -24.27 11.33 5.35
N GLU A 275 -25.12 10.82 6.23
CA GLU A 275 -24.96 10.91 7.68
C GLU A 275 -23.69 10.19 8.14
N THR A 276 -23.41 9.03 7.56
CA THR A 276 -22.22 8.24 7.87
C THR A 276 -20.96 8.88 7.27
N ALA A 277 -21.06 9.53 6.10
CA ALA A 277 -19.95 10.31 5.53
C ALA A 277 -19.59 11.50 6.44
N ILE A 278 -20.58 12.22 6.95
CA ILE A 278 -20.37 13.31 7.90
C ILE A 278 -19.72 12.77 9.19
N LEU A 279 -20.23 11.65 9.71
CA LEU A 279 -19.66 11.00 10.90
C LEU A 279 -18.19 10.60 10.70
N ALA A 280 -17.83 10.05 9.53
CA ALA A 280 -16.44 9.71 9.19
C ALA A 280 -15.55 10.96 9.20
N ARG A 281 -15.98 12.04 8.56
CA ARG A 281 -15.24 13.31 8.55
C ARG A 281 -15.05 13.88 9.96
N GLU A 282 -16.08 13.93 10.77
CA GLU A 282 -16.05 14.49 12.14
C GLU A 282 -15.14 13.68 13.08
N ASN A 283 -14.98 12.38 12.81
CA ASN A 283 -14.08 11.51 13.57
C ASN A 283 -12.69 11.32 12.90
N ASN A 284 -12.37 12.10 11.84
CA ASN A 284 -11.11 12.00 11.08
C ASN A 284 -10.84 10.60 10.51
N VAL A 285 -11.87 9.82 10.22
CA VAL A 285 -11.73 8.50 9.59
C VAL A 285 -11.54 8.68 8.10
N THR A 286 -10.53 8.02 7.56
CA THR A 286 -10.21 8.06 6.13
C THR A 286 -10.91 6.92 5.38
N LEU A 287 -11.42 7.18 4.18
CA LEU A 287 -12.01 6.15 3.32
C LEU A 287 -11.02 5.72 2.22
N ALA A 288 -10.88 4.43 2.04
CA ALA A 288 -10.05 3.76 1.04
C ALA A 288 -11.00 2.99 0.10
N MET A 289 -11.40 3.63 -1.02
CA MET A 289 -12.49 3.14 -1.87
C MET A 289 -11.95 2.68 -3.23
N ASP A 290 -12.18 1.42 -3.57
CA ASP A 290 -11.68 0.67 -4.73
C ASP A 290 -12.71 0.64 -5.88
N ILE A 291 -12.96 1.75 -6.53
CA ILE A 291 -14.07 1.94 -7.47
C ILE A 291 -13.84 1.42 -8.90
N TYR A 292 -12.69 0.80 -9.19
CA TYR A 292 -12.39 0.13 -10.46
C TYR A 292 -12.70 -1.38 -10.44
N ASN A 293 -12.70 -2.01 -9.27
CA ASN A 293 -12.81 -3.48 -9.14
C ASN A 293 -13.98 -4.10 -9.90
N THR A 294 -15.16 -3.50 -9.82
CA THR A 294 -16.37 -4.01 -10.49
C THR A 294 -16.22 -4.04 -12.01
N ASP A 295 -15.57 -3.06 -12.64
CA ASP A 295 -15.35 -3.06 -14.09
C ASP A 295 -14.57 -4.29 -14.51
N TYR A 296 -13.44 -4.55 -13.86
CA TYR A 296 -12.62 -5.73 -14.13
C TYR A 296 -13.38 -7.03 -13.83
N THR A 297 -14.05 -7.10 -12.69
CA THR A 297 -14.77 -8.30 -12.24
C THR A 297 -15.91 -8.66 -13.19
N GLN A 298 -16.70 -7.69 -13.65
CA GLN A 298 -17.79 -7.95 -14.59
C GLN A 298 -17.29 -8.32 -15.99
N GLU A 299 -16.18 -7.71 -16.45
CA GLU A 299 -15.61 -8.02 -17.76
C GLU A 299 -14.90 -9.38 -17.80
N HIS A 300 -14.12 -9.69 -16.76
CA HIS A 300 -13.19 -10.83 -16.79
C HIS A 300 -13.56 -11.97 -15.84
N GLY A 301 -14.38 -11.71 -14.81
CA GLY A 301 -14.59 -12.64 -13.69
C GLY A 301 -15.16 -14.00 -14.12
N ARG A 302 -16.14 -14.04 -15.04
CA ARG A 302 -16.70 -15.31 -15.54
C ARG A 302 -15.63 -16.15 -16.24
N LYS A 303 -14.77 -15.52 -17.05
CA LYS A 303 -13.64 -16.18 -17.73
C LYS A 303 -12.59 -16.69 -16.73
N ASN A 304 -12.43 -15.99 -15.63
CA ASN A 304 -11.51 -16.34 -14.55
C ASN A 304 -12.13 -17.30 -13.52
N GLY A 305 -13.34 -17.84 -13.80
CA GLY A 305 -13.98 -18.85 -12.96
C GLY A 305 -14.56 -18.31 -11.65
N VAL A 306 -14.81 -17.00 -11.55
CA VAL A 306 -15.52 -16.40 -10.39
C VAL A 306 -16.93 -16.97 -10.33
N PRO A 307 -17.39 -17.49 -9.18
CA PRO A 307 -18.75 -18.04 -9.04
C PRO A 307 -19.82 -17.00 -9.38
N GLU A 308 -20.89 -17.43 -10.08
CA GLU A 308 -21.96 -16.53 -10.50
C GLU A 308 -22.60 -15.78 -9.30
N ALA A 309 -22.70 -16.43 -8.15
CA ALA A 309 -23.19 -15.77 -6.93
C ALA A 309 -22.34 -14.56 -6.49
N ASN A 310 -21.02 -14.62 -6.72
CA ASN A 310 -20.13 -13.50 -6.43
C ASN A 310 -20.23 -12.41 -7.51
N LEU A 311 -20.38 -12.79 -8.80
CA LEU A 311 -20.60 -11.83 -9.89
C LEU A 311 -21.92 -11.07 -9.73
N ILE A 312 -22.97 -11.72 -9.21
CA ILE A 312 -24.24 -11.05 -8.87
C ILE A 312 -24.02 -10.04 -7.75
N LYS A 313 -23.37 -10.45 -6.65
CA LYS A 313 -23.05 -9.55 -5.53
C LYS A 313 -22.24 -8.34 -6.00
N ASP A 314 -21.23 -8.54 -6.84
CA ASP A 314 -20.38 -7.48 -7.37
C ASP A 314 -21.21 -6.49 -8.22
N ARG A 315 -22.06 -6.98 -9.11
CA ARG A 315 -22.95 -6.15 -9.94
C ARG A 315 -23.92 -5.31 -9.12
N GLU A 316 -24.50 -5.90 -8.05
CA GLU A 316 -25.42 -5.22 -7.16
C GLU A 316 -24.74 -4.14 -6.30
N THR A 317 -23.44 -4.24 -6.10
CA THR A 317 -22.66 -3.30 -5.26
C THR A 317 -21.97 -2.20 -6.03
N GLY A 318 -21.62 -2.41 -7.32
CA GLY A 318 -20.79 -1.49 -8.09
C GLY A 318 -21.34 -0.06 -8.19
N ASP A 319 -22.61 0.08 -8.61
CA ASP A 319 -23.26 1.40 -8.71
C ASP A 319 -23.41 2.08 -7.34
N SER A 320 -23.70 1.28 -6.30
CA SER A 320 -23.80 1.80 -4.93
C SER A 320 -22.46 2.33 -4.43
N GLN A 321 -21.36 1.63 -4.72
CA GLN A 321 -20.01 2.02 -4.32
C GLN A 321 -19.59 3.33 -5.00
N ARG A 322 -19.87 3.49 -6.30
CA ARG A 322 -19.60 4.73 -7.05
C ARG A 322 -20.43 5.90 -6.56
N ASN A 323 -21.71 5.67 -6.25
CA ASN A 323 -22.54 6.69 -5.61
C ASN A 323 -22.03 7.08 -4.22
N SER A 324 -21.60 6.10 -3.44
CA SER A 324 -20.97 6.34 -2.12
C SER A 324 -19.69 7.13 -2.23
N PHE A 325 -18.88 6.90 -3.27
CA PHE A 325 -17.69 7.70 -3.55
C PHE A 325 -18.04 9.18 -3.82
N LYS A 326 -19.09 9.44 -4.63
CA LYS A 326 -19.58 10.82 -4.83
C LYS A 326 -20.03 11.46 -3.52
N ILE A 327 -20.79 10.74 -2.69
CA ILE A 327 -21.23 11.21 -1.36
C ILE A 327 -20.01 11.57 -0.51
N ALA A 328 -18.95 10.74 -0.50
CA ALA A 328 -17.73 11.02 0.25
C ALA A 328 -17.02 12.29 -0.24
N VAL A 329 -16.87 12.46 -1.57
CA VAL A 329 -16.27 13.66 -2.20
C VAL A 329 -17.08 14.92 -1.86
N GLU A 330 -18.40 14.90 -2.05
CA GLU A 330 -19.31 16.02 -1.79
C GLU A 330 -19.32 16.46 -0.32
N ASN A 331 -19.10 15.52 0.61
CA ASN A 331 -19.08 15.80 2.05
C ASN A 331 -17.64 16.03 2.60
N ASN A 332 -16.63 16.14 1.72
CA ASN A 332 -15.24 16.39 2.07
C ASN A 332 -14.68 15.40 3.09
N VAL A 333 -15.00 14.11 2.93
CA VAL A 333 -14.37 13.05 3.70
C VAL A 333 -12.94 12.86 3.20
N ASN A 334 -11.99 12.57 4.08
CA ASN A 334 -10.64 12.22 3.68
C ASN A 334 -10.65 10.92 2.86
N LEU A 335 -10.19 11.00 1.60
CA LEU A 335 -10.11 9.87 0.68
C LEU A 335 -8.65 9.60 0.32
N VAL A 336 -8.24 8.34 0.40
CA VAL A 336 -6.95 7.86 -0.10
C VAL A 336 -7.13 6.97 -1.32
N TYR A 337 -6.11 6.96 -2.17
CA TYR A 337 -6.04 6.05 -3.31
C TYR A 337 -5.92 4.62 -2.82
N ALA A 338 -6.83 3.77 -3.23
CA ALA A 338 -6.91 2.38 -2.78
C ALA A 338 -7.55 1.54 -3.88
N THR A 339 -6.92 0.45 -4.27
CA THR A 339 -7.30 -0.26 -5.49
C THR A 339 -7.83 -1.66 -5.27
N ASP A 340 -7.52 -2.28 -4.14
CA ASP A 340 -7.75 -3.71 -3.89
C ASP A 340 -7.11 -4.62 -4.96
N SER A 341 -5.95 -4.16 -5.51
CA SER A 341 -5.22 -4.96 -6.50
C SER A 341 -4.79 -6.30 -5.91
N GLY A 342 -4.97 -7.35 -6.68
CA GLY A 342 -5.02 -8.76 -6.27
C GLY A 342 -6.36 -9.36 -6.63
N VAL A 343 -7.45 -8.58 -6.60
CA VAL A 343 -8.72 -8.90 -7.26
C VAL A 343 -8.56 -8.81 -8.78
N TYR A 344 -7.75 -7.87 -9.23
CA TYR A 344 -7.33 -7.72 -10.63
C TYR A 344 -5.79 -7.66 -10.73
N PRO A 345 -5.21 -7.75 -11.95
CA PRO A 345 -3.76 -7.80 -12.13
C PRO A 345 -3.04 -6.58 -11.55
N HIS A 346 -1.95 -6.82 -10.82
CA HIS A 346 -1.02 -5.78 -10.44
C HIS A 346 -0.42 -5.13 -11.68
N GLY A 347 -0.21 -3.80 -11.62
CA GLY A 347 0.21 -2.99 -12.75
C GLY A 347 -0.95 -2.19 -13.36
N ASP A 348 -2.19 -2.65 -13.21
CA ASP A 348 -3.40 -1.96 -13.63
C ASP A 348 -3.93 -0.97 -12.56
N ASN A 349 -3.20 -0.80 -11.47
CA ASN A 349 -3.61 0.05 -10.34
C ASN A 349 -4.04 1.46 -10.79
N ALA A 350 -3.36 2.06 -11.78
CA ALA A 350 -3.63 3.42 -12.24
C ALA A 350 -4.97 3.59 -12.99
N LYS A 351 -5.61 2.51 -13.42
CA LYS A 351 -6.92 2.56 -14.11
C LYS A 351 -8.05 3.14 -13.26
N GLN A 352 -7.85 3.22 -11.94
CA GLN A 352 -8.83 3.84 -11.06
C GLN A 352 -8.83 5.38 -11.14
N PHE A 353 -7.73 6.04 -11.52
CA PHE A 353 -7.66 7.50 -11.56
C PHE A 353 -8.74 8.17 -12.43
N PRO A 354 -8.97 7.72 -13.69
CA PRO A 354 -10.03 8.30 -14.51
C PRO A 354 -11.42 8.17 -13.88
N ILE A 355 -11.71 7.03 -13.23
CA ILE A 355 -12.98 6.76 -12.58
C ILE A 355 -13.17 7.70 -11.37
N MET A 356 -12.13 7.93 -10.57
CA MET A 356 -12.20 8.91 -9.46
C MET A 356 -12.57 10.31 -9.95
N VAL A 357 -12.03 10.72 -11.11
CA VAL A 357 -12.35 12.01 -11.71
C VAL A 357 -13.77 12.02 -12.27
N GLU A 358 -14.21 10.98 -12.95
CA GLU A 358 -15.58 10.80 -13.44
C GLU A 358 -16.62 10.92 -12.31
N TYR A 359 -16.29 10.36 -11.13
CA TYR A 359 -17.17 10.33 -9.96
C TYR A 359 -16.94 11.48 -8.97
N GLY A 360 -16.34 12.60 -9.41
CA GLY A 360 -16.44 13.90 -8.74
C GLY A 360 -15.16 14.48 -8.17
N MET A 361 -14.03 13.76 -8.18
CA MET A 361 -12.74 14.38 -7.84
C MET A 361 -12.22 15.25 -8.98
N THR A 362 -11.55 16.33 -8.65
CA THR A 362 -10.66 17.01 -9.61
C THR A 362 -9.38 16.18 -9.78
N PRO A 363 -8.65 16.31 -10.92
CA PRO A 363 -7.39 15.58 -11.11
C PRO A 363 -6.40 15.79 -9.97
N ILE A 364 -6.26 17.00 -9.45
CA ILE A 364 -5.36 17.28 -8.34
C ILE A 364 -5.82 16.61 -7.03
N GLN A 365 -7.12 16.48 -6.77
CA GLN A 365 -7.62 15.73 -5.61
C GLN A 365 -7.28 14.25 -5.72
N ALA A 366 -7.46 13.64 -6.90
CA ALA A 366 -7.09 12.25 -7.15
C ALA A 366 -5.57 12.03 -6.97
N ILE A 367 -4.73 12.93 -7.47
CA ILE A 367 -3.27 12.87 -7.28
C ILE A 367 -2.91 13.01 -5.79
N ARG A 368 -3.52 13.93 -5.06
CA ARG A 368 -3.29 14.11 -3.62
C ARG A 368 -3.68 12.88 -2.80
N SER A 369 -4.75 12.19 -3.17
CA SER A 369 -5.18 10.96 -2.51
C SER A 369 -4.15 9.82 -2.65
N ALA A 370 -3.37 9.81 -3.74
CA ALA A 370 -2.31 8.84 -4.02
C ALA A 370 -0.91 9.35 -3.62
N THR A 371 -0.79 10.49 -3.00
CA THR A 371 0.50 11.09 -2.61
C THR A 371 0.45 11.60 -1.17
N ILE A 372 0.18 12.87 -0.94
CA ILE A 372 0.30 13.50 0.39
C ILE A 372 -0.69 12.94 1.41
N ILE A 373 -1.95 12.68 1.02
CA ILE A 373 -2.97 12.17 1.95
C ILE A 373 -2.67 10.70 2.30
N ALA A 374 -2.32 9.90 1.29
CA ALA A 374 -1.92 8.52 1.51
C ALA A 374 -0.64 8.41 2.37
N ALA A 375 0.35 9.29 2.16
CA ALA A 375 1.58 9.30 2.95
C ALA A 375 1.31 9.54 4.45
N GLU A 376 0.39 10.44 4.77
CA GLU A 376 0.00 10.74 6.15
C GLU A 376 -0.70 9.56 6.83
N LEU A 377 -1.63 8.90 6.13
CA LEU A 377 -2.29 7.71 6.66
C LEU A 377 -1.34 6.52 6.76
N LEU A 378 -0.46 6.32 5.75
CA LEU A 378 0.48 5.21 5.71
C LEU A 378 1.44 5.26 6.91
N ASP A 379 2.17 6.36 7.04
CA ASP A 379 3.08 6.64 8.14
C ASP A 379 3.55 8.10 8.06
N SER A 380 3.03 8.96 8.93
CA SER A 380 3.36 10.39 8.96
C SER A 380 4.84 10.70 9.26
N SER A 381 5.60 9.74 9.81
CA SER A 381 7.03 9.88 10.06
C SER A 381 7.88 9.76 8.79
N LEU A 382 7.36 9.10 7.75
CA LEU A 382 8.03 8.97 6.45
C LEU A 382 7.96 10.30 5.69
N LYS A 383 9.08 10.70 5.13
CA LYS A 383 9.16 11.88 4.26
C LYS A 383 8.97 11.45 2.80
N ILE A 384 7.73 11.09 2.42
CA ILE A 384 7.30 10.63 1.08
C ILE A 384 6.09 11.43 0.60
N GLY A 385 5.67 11.22 -0.66
CA GLY A 385 4.47 11.82 -1.23
C GLY A 385 4.63 13.28 -1.66
N GLN A 386 5.84 13.86 -1.62
CA GLN A 386 6.14 15.20 -2.09
C GLN A 386 7.54 15.27 -2.72
N ILE A 387 7.71 16.10 -3.74
CA ILE A 387 9.02 16.49 -4.24
C ILE A 387 9.47 17.74 -3.46
N LYS A 388 10.30 17.51 -2.44
CA LYS A 388 10.73 18.56 -1.51
C LYS A 388 12.06 18.20 -0.87
N PRO A 389 12.97 19.17 -0.64
CA PRO A 389 14.21 18.92 0.11
C PRO A 389 13.96 18.22 1.45
N GLY A 390 14.76 17.19 1.75
CA GLY A 390 14.66 16.35 2.93
C GLY A 390 13.71 15.15 2.80
N TYR A 391 12.95 15.04 1.69
CA TYR A 391 12.09 13.90 1.38
C TYR A 391 12.87 12.80 0.68
N LEU A 392 12.42 11.55 0.82
CA LEU A 392 12.95 10.42 0.05
C LEU A 392 12.75 10.66 -1.45
N ALA A 393 13.73 10.27 -2.24
CA ALA A 393 13.66 10.39 -3.69
C ALA A 393 12.82 9.24 -4.29
N ASP A 394 11.52 9.26 -3.97
CA ASP A 394 10.48 8.44 -4.57
C ASP A 394 9.80 9.30 -5.65
N ILE A 395 10.15 9.07 -6.91
CA ILE A 395 9.83 9.96 -8.02
C ILE A 395 9.35 9.15 -9.21
N ILE A 396 8.30 9.64 -9.88
CA ILE A 396 7.83 9.11 -11.15
C ILE A 396 7.82 10.21 -12.21
N ALA A 397 7.82 9.79 -13.49
CA ALA A 397 7.57 10.68 -14.60
C ALA A 397 6.51 10.12 -15.54
N VAL A 398 5.72 11.04 -16.10
CA VAL A 398 4.70 10.80 -17.12
C VAL A 398 4.90 11.74 -18.31
N SER A 399 4.38 11.35 -19.48
CA SER A 399 4.59 12.10 -20.73
C SER A 399 3.65 13.29 -20.94
N LYS A 400 2.48 13.28 -20.27
CA LYS A 400 1.47 14.34 -20.42
C LYS A 400 1.17 15.01 -19.08
N ASN A 401 0.59 16.20 -19.16
CA ASN A 401 0.12 16.93 -17.98
C ASN A 401 -1.00 16.14 -17.27
N PRO A 402 -0.76 15.59 -16.06
CA PRO A 402 -1.76 14.77 -15.38
C PRO A 402 -2.96 15.56 -14.84
N LEU A 403 -2.89 16.89 -14.86
CA LEU A 403 -4.04 17.76 -14.53
C LEU A 403 -5.00 17.93 -15.71
N GLU A 404 -4.54 17.67 -16.95
CA GLU A 404 -5.32 17.73 -18.18
C GLU A 404 -5.73 16.34 -18.67
N ASP A 405 -4.83 15.34 -18.53
CA ASP A 405 -5.04 13.94 -18.91
C ASP A 405 -4.57 13.01 -17.80
N ILE A 406 -5.48 12.67 -16.89
CA ILE A 406 -5.18 11.80 -15.74
C ILE A 406 -4.84 10.36 -16.15
N THR A 407 -5.23 9.92 -17.37
CA THR A 407 -4.93 8.58 -17.89
C THR A 407 -3.43 8.39 -18.17
N THR A 408 -2.64 9.47 -18.17
CA THR A 408 -1.18 9.38 -18.32
C THR A 408 -0.52 8.50 -17.26
N PHE A 409 -1.16 8.30 -16.10
CA PHE A 409 -0.66 7.40 -15.06
C PHE A 409 -0.69 5.92 -15.45
N GLU A 410 -1.45 5.53 -16.46
CA GLU A 410 -1.43 4.16 -16.98
C GLU A 410 -0.13 3.83 -17.73
N THR A 411 0.65 4.87 -18.08
CA THR A 411 1.91 4.73 -18.83
C THR A 411 3.06 5.50 -18.18
N ILE A 412 3.49 5.05 -17.01
CA ILE A 412 4.63 5.64 -16.30
C ILE A 412 5.91 5.41 -17.11
N THR A 413 6.69 6.44 -17.37
CA THR A 413 7.93 6.38 -18.15
C THR A 413 9.20 6.25 -17.29
N PHE A 414 9.15 6.77 -16.07
CA PHE A 414 10.27 6.73 -15.13
C PHE A 414 9.79 6.38 -13.72
N VAL A 415 10.56 5.54 -13.01
CA VAL A 415 10.32 5.20 -11.61
C VAL A 415 11.62 5.19 -10.85
N MET A 416 11.70 6.00 -9.80
CA MET A 416 12.77 6.02 -8.81
C MET A 416 12.16 5.79 -7.42
N LYS A 417 12.80 4.97 -6.60
CA LYS A 417 12.48 4.76 -5.19
C LYS A 417 13.76 4.79 -4.37
N ASP A 418 13.78 5.56 -3.28
CA ASP A 418 14.96 5.76 -2.42
C ASP A 418 16.21 6.18 -3.24
N GLY A 419 16.04 7.00 -4.28
CA GLY A 419 17.11 7.44 -5.19
C GLY A 419 17.60 6.38 -6.20
N LYS A 420 17.09 5.15 -6.14
CA LYS A 420 17.42 4.07 -7.08
C LYS A 420 16.42 4.03 -8.22
N ILE A 421 16.92 4.00 -9.46
CA ILE A 421 16.10 3.92 -10.67
C ILE A 421 15.69 2.46 -10.90
N TYR A 422 14.39 2.24 -11.09
CA TYR A 422 13.79 0.94 -11.41
C TYR A 422 13.23 0.88 -12.83
N LYS A 423 12.82 2.01 -13.38
CA LYS A 423 12.30 2.13 -14.75
C LYS A 423 12.77 3.44 -15.37
N GLN A 424 13.23 3.37 -16.60
CA GLN A 424 13.53 4.52 -17.43
C GLN A 424 13.27 4.11 -18.89
N LEU A 425 12.23 4.69 -19.49
CA LEU A 425 11.96 4.56 -20.91
C LEU A 425 12.57 5.76 -21.63
N ASN A 426 13.21 5.50 -22.75
CA ASN A 426 13.85 6.52 -23.60
C ASN A 426 12.79 7.27 -24.42
#